data_f644381b3fafaba1e90a4975d47f7c63
#
_entry.id   f644381b3fafaba1e90a4975d47f7c63
#
_cell.length_a   1.000
_cell.length_b   1.000
_cell.length_c   1.000
_cell.angle_alpha   90.00
_cell.angle_beta   90.00
_cell.angle_gamma   90.00
#
_symmetry.space_group_name_H-M   'P 1'
#
loop_
_entity.id
_entity.type
_entity.pdbx_description
1 polymer ?
#
loop_
_entity_poly.entity_id
_entity_poly.type
_entity_poly.pdbx_seq_one_letter_code
_entity_poly.pdbx_strand_id
1 'polypeptide(L)'
;MAEYFVHESSYVDEGAEIGTGTKIWHFCHVMPRAKIGEHCNIGQNVLVSSDVTIGTNVKIQNNVSLYTGVIVEDDVFLGPSMVFTNVINPRSHVSRKDEYKTTLVRKGASIGANATIVCGTTLGRYCFVGAGAVVTKDVPDYALVYGTPARIRGWVCQCGEQLVFEGERAVCSKCGDAYRKQDQIVIPERSES
;
A
#
# COMPACT_ATOMS: atom_id res chain seq x y z
N MET A 1 15.28 -1.08 24.26
CA MET A 1 15.36 -0.37 22.96
C MET A 1 14.75 -1.29 21.91
N ALA A 2 13.88 -0.80 21.04
CA ALA A 2 13.34 -1.62 19.94
C ALA A 2 14.52 -2.03 19.05
N GLU A 3 14.65 -3.33 18.79
CA GLU A 3 15.72 -3.86 17.96
C GLU A 3 15.28 -3.87 16.51
N TYR A 4 15.70 -2.88 15.73
CA TYR A 4 15.50 -2.80 14.30
C TYR A 4 16.85 -2.63 13.59
N PHE A 5 16.93 -2.97 12.31
CA PHE A 5 18.13 -2.85 11.49
C PHE A 5 18.06 -1.64 10.58
N VAL A 6 19.13 -0.85 10.54
CA VAL A 6 19.33 0.24 9.56
C VAL A 6 20.70 0.07 8.92
N HIS A 7 20.73 0.00 7.59
CA HIS A 7 22.01 -0.03 6.85
C HIS A 7 22.74 1.31 7.01
N GLU A 8 24.05 1.27 7.13
CA GLU A 8 24.92 2.45 7.40
C GLU A 8 24.79 3.60 6.38
N SER A 9 24.36 3.30 5.14
CA SER A 9 24.11 4.31 4.10
C SER A 9 22.74 4.98 4.20
N SER A 10 21.93 4.66 5.20
CA SER A 10 20.57 5.17 5.37
C SER A 10 20.50 6.15 6.54
N TYR A 11 19.59 7.11 6.43
CA TYR A 11 19.36 8.12 7.45
C TYR A 11 18.00 7.92 8.10
N VAL A 12 17.98 7.90 9.43
CA VAL A 12 16.76 7.93 10.24
C VAL A 12 16.87 9.17 11.12
N ASP A 13 16.03 10.15 10.85
CA ASP A 13 16.05 11.42 11.56
C ASP A 13 15.50 11.27 12.98
N GLU A 14 15.92 12.15 13.86
CA GLU A 14 15.43 12.21 15.24
C GLU A 14 13.91 12.45 15.26
N GLY A 15 13.20 11.71 16.13
CA GLY A 15 11.73 11.76 16.23
C GLY A 15 10.99 10.84 15.27
N ALA A 16 11.68 10.02 14.46
CA ALA A 16 11.07 8.90 13.78
C ALA A 16 10.88 7.71 14.74
N GLU A 17 9.75 7.02 14.62
CA GLU A 17 9.41 5.84 15.43
C GLU A 17 9.50 4.58 14.54
N ILE A 18 10.30 3.58 14.94
CA ILE A 18 10.50 2.34 14.18
C ILE A 18 10.27 1.14 15.09
N GLY A 19 9.37 0.25 14.66
CA GLY A 19 9.02 -0.97 15.39
C GLY A 19 10.08 -2.06 15.32
N THR A 20 10.02 -2.96 16.30
CA THR A 20 10.93 -4.10 16.44
C THR A 20 10.93 -5.00 15.21
N GLY A 21 12.10 -5.53 14.85
CA GLY A 21 12.27 -6.45 13.72
C GLY A 21 12.18 -5.82 12.33
N THR A 22 11.93 -4.51 12.24
CA THR A 22 11.94 -3.77 10.96
C THR A 22 13.35 -3.65 10.42
N LYS A 23 13.49 -3.77 9.08
CA LYS A 23 14.76 -3.67 8.37
C LYS A 23 14.70 -2.55 7.34
N ILE A 24 15.66 -1.62 7.43
CA ILE A 24 15.83 -0.49 6.51
C ILE A 24 17.13 -0.70 5.73
N TRP A 25 17.00 -0.90 4.43
CA TRP A 25 18.12 -1.23 3.57
C TRP A 25 18.84 0.04 3.07
N HIS A 26 19.63 -0.07 2.01
CA HIS A 26 20.57 0.94 1.53
C HIS A 26 19.89 2.23 1.06
N PHE A 27 20.51 3.37 1.33
CA PHE A 27 20.18 4.68 0.77
C PHE A 27 18.73 5.14 1.06
N CYS A 28 18.16 4.72 2.17
CA CYS A 28 16.84 5.17 2.60
C CYS A 28 16.94 6.46 3.42
N HIS A 29 15.85 7.21 3.45
CA HIS A 29 15.70 8.34 4.37
C HIS A 29 14.33 8.27 5.05
N VAL A 30 14.34 8.17 6.37
CA VAL A 30 13.14 8.22 7.23
C VAL A 30 13.14 9.55 7.95
N MET A 31 12.18 10.40 7.63
CA MET A 31 12.09 11.78 8.13
C MET A 31 11.44 11.83 9.52
N PRO A 32 11.57 12.98 10.25
CA PRO A 32 11.02 13.12 11.59
C PRO A 32 9.50 12.87 11.63
N ARG A 33 9.01 12.30 12.74
CA ARG A 33 7.59 11.98 12.99
C ARG A 33 6.99 10.92 12.06
N ALA A 34 7.81 10.30 11.20
CA ALA A 34 7.38 9.09 10.51
C ALA A 34 7.22 7.95 11.52
N LYS A 35 6.18 7.12 11.34
CA LYS A 35 5.91 5.95 12.18
C LYS A 35 5.91 4.70 11.33
N ILE A 36 6.79 3.76 11.64
CA ILE A 36 6.91 2.47 10.97
C ILE A 36 6.69 1.38 12.01
N GLY A 37 5.72 0.51 11.76
CA GLY A 37 5.39 -0.62 12.61
C GLY A 37 6.47 -1.70 12.66
N GLU A 38 6.12 -2.83 13.25
CA GLU A 38 7.04 -3.94 13.47
C GLU A 38 7.19 -4.82 12.22
N HIS A 39 8.33 -5.53 12.12
CA HIS A 39 8.61 -6.53 11.11
C HIS A 39 8.49 -6.05 9.66
N CYS A 40 8.62 -4.74 9.41
CA CYS A 40 8.62 -4.19 8.07
C CYS A 40 9.94 -4.46 7.34
N ASN A 41 9.87 -4.49 6.01
CA ASN A 41 11.05 -4.57 5.15
C ASN A 41 11.05 -3.39 4.18
N ILE A 42 11.94 -2.44 4.42
CA ILE A 42 12.07 -1.20 3.65
C ILE A 42 13.24 -1.36 2.67
N GLY A 43 12.91 -1.54 1.40
CA GLY A 43 13.87 -1.78 0.32
C GLY A 43 14.80 -0.60 0.07
N GLN A 44 15.71 -0.77 -0.89
CA GLN A 44 16.72 0.24 -1.21
C GLN A 44 16.09 1.51 -1.81
N ASN A 45 16.67 2.68 -1.45
CA ASN A 45 16.29 3.99 -1.99
C ASN A 45 14.82 4.34 -1.74
N VAL A 46 14.35 4.09 -0.53
CA VAL A 46 12.99 4.45 -0.08
C VAL A 46 13.03 5.74 0.73
N LEU A 47 12.11 6.66 0.41
CA LEU A 47 11.84 7.84 1.21
C LEU A 47 10.56 7.64 2.02
N VAL A 48 10.64 7.85 3.32
CA VAL A 48 9.48 7.95 4.21
C VAL A 48 9.42 9.37 4.75
N SER A 49 8.53 10.19 4.21
CA SER A 49 8.38 11.59 4.61
C SER A 49 7.79 11.73 6.01
N SER A 50 7.89 12.93 6.57
CA SER A 50 7.31 13.26 7.87
C SER A 50 5.81 12.96 7.90
N ASP A 51 5.34 12.53 9.08
CA ASP A 51 3.92 12.25 9.37
C ASP A 51 3.31 11.09 8.55
N VAL A 52 4.13 10.30 7.87
CA VAL A 52 3.72 9.03 7.24
C VAL A 52 3.55 7.97 8.32
N THR A 53 2.48 7.18 8.22
CA THR A 53 2.26 6.04 9.11
C THR A 53 2.25 4.74 8.31
N ILE A 54 3.04 3.78 8.76
CA ILE A 54 3.18 2.44 8.16
C ILE A 54 2.90 1.41 9.26
N GLY A 55 1.96 0.51 9.01
CA GLY A 55 1.59 -0.58 9.91
C GLY A 55 2.67 -1.67 10.04
N THR A 56 2.26 -2.80 10.57
CA THR A 56 3.12 -3.96 10.83
C THR A 56 3.25 -4.87 9.60
N ASN A 57 4.40 -5.53 9.44
CA ASN A 57 4.69 -6.50 8.36
C ASN A 57 4.50 -5.93 6.94
N VAL A 58 4.76 -4.64 6.76
CA VAL A 58 4.70 -4.00 5.44
C VAL A 58 5.98 -4.25 4.67
N LYS A 59 5.86 -4.59 3.39
CA LYS A 59 6.99 -4.78 2.48
C LYS A 59 7.00 -3.67 1.43
N ILE A 60 7.96 -2.79 1.53
CA ILE A 60 8.19 -1.70 0.57
C ILE A 60 9.39 -2.08 -0.28
N GLN A 61 9.17 -2.19 -1.57
CA GLN A 61 10.23 -2.52 -2.51
C GLN A 61 11.07 -1.28 -2.85
N ASN A 62 12.12 -1.49 -3.66
CA ASN A 62 13.09 -0.44 -3.99
C ASN A 62 12.45 0.75 -4.72
N ASN A 63 13.02 1.94 -4.54
CA ASN A 63 12.67 3.18 -5.24
C ASN A 63 11.23 3.65 -5.01
N VAL A 64 10.71 3.50 -3.81
CA VAL A 64 9.38 3.98 -3.42
C VAL A 64 9.51 5.22 -2.53
N SER A 65 8.73 6.26 -2.83
CA SER A 65 8.62 7.44 -1.97
C SER A 65 7.22 7.54 -1.37
N LEU A 66 7.16 7.53 -0.04
CA LEU A 66 5.94 7.79 0.71
C LEU A 66 5.94 9.23 1.17
N TYR A 67 5.09 10.05 0.58
CA TYR A 67 4.98 11.47 0.90
C TYR A 67 4.01 11.71 2.05
N THR A 68 4.15 12.85 2.73
CA THR A 68 3.20 13.31 3.77
C THR A 68 1.75 13.14 3.31
N GLY A 69 0.92 12.53 4.18
CA GLY A 69 -0.47 12.19 3.89
C GLY A 69 -0.69 10.73 3.46
N VAL A 70 0.37 9.94 3.27
CA VAL A 70 0.24 8.50 3.01
C VAL A 70 0.11 7.74 4.33
N ILE A 71 -0.91 6.89 4.42
CA ILE A 71 -1.17 5.96 5.52
C ILE A 71 -1.23 4.55 4.94
N VAL A 72 -0.42 3.66 5.47
CA VAL A 72 -0.34 2.25 5.05
C VAL A 72 -0.68 1.38 6.25
N GLU A 73 -1.72 0.56 6.13
CA GLU A 73 -2.10 -0.42 7.17
C GLU A 73 -1.18 -1.66 7.11
N ASP A 74 -1.46 -2.67 7.96
CA ASP A 74 -0.66 -3.88 8.08
C ASP A 74 -0.66 -4.75 6.81
N ASP A 75 0.34 -5.61 6.69
CA ASP A 75 0.45 -6.66 5.67
C ASP A 75 0.44 -6.15 4.21
N VAL A 76 0.70 -4.87 3.97
CA VAL A 76 0.70 -4.25 2.64
C VAL A 76 1.99 -4.55 1.90
N PHE A 77 1.86 -4.78 0.59
CA PHE A 77 2.99 -4.88 -0.34
C PHE A 77 3.01 -3.69 -1.30
N LEU A 78 4.10 -2.92 -1.31
CA LEU A 78 4.37 -1.84 -2.25
C LEU A 78 5.44 -2.29 -3.24
N GLY A 79 5.06 -2.49 -4.49
CA GLY A 79 5.94 -2.96 -5.57
C GLY A 79 7.04 -1.97 -5.95
N PRO A 80 8.12 -2.42 -6.60
CA PRO A 80 9.26 -1.57 -6.92
C PRO A 80 8.85 -0.42 -7.84
N SER A 81 9.39 0.77 -7.53
CA SER A 81 9.17 1.98 -8.30
C SER A 81 7.70 2.40 -8.46
N MET A 82 6.81 1.93 -7.58
CA MET A 82 5.46 2.47 -7.54
C MET A 82 5.50 3.91 -7.01
N VAL A 83 4.53 4.73 -7.38
CA VAL A 83 4.51 6.16 -7.10
C VAL A 83 3.25 6.57 -6.36
N PHE A 84 3.40 7.29 -5.25
CA PHE A 84 2.34 8.09 -4.65
C PHE A 84 2.47 9.54 -5.11
N THR A 85 1.37 10.22 -5.38
CA THR A 85 1.33 11.69 -5.43
C THR A 85 0.79 12.24 -4.11
N ASN A 86 0.93 13.54 -3.84
CA ASN A 86 0.41 14.16 -2.61
C ASN A 86 -0.44 15.41 -2.88
N VAL A 87 -0.36 15.97 -4.09
CA VAL A 87 -1.14 17.11 -4.55
C VAL A 87 -1.67 16.87 -5.96
N ILE A 88 -2.86 17.37 -6.28
CA ILE A 88 -3.53 17.10 -7.57
C ILE A 88 -2.95 17.95 -8.71
N ASN A 89 -2.63 19.20 -8.44
CA ASN A 89 -2.28 20.18 -9.46
C ASN A 89 -1.03 20.98 -9.09
N PRO A 90 0.15 20.33 -9.02
CA PRO A 90 1.39 21.00 -8.63
C PRO A 90 1.78 22.10 -9.61
N ARG A 91 2.31 23.19 -9.07
CA ARG A 91 2.93 24.27 -9.82
C ARG A 91 4.16 24.76 -9.05
N SER A 92 5.29 24.87 -9.70
CA SER A 92 6.54 25.24 -9.06
C SER A 92 6.49 26.63 -8.38
N HIS A 93 5.79 27.59 -8.97
CA HIS A 93 5.66 28.95 -8.47
C HIS A 93 4.46 29.17 -7.51
N VAL A 94 3.69 28.11 -7.20
CA VAL A 94 2.55 28.17 -6.28
C VAL A 94 2.77 27.17 -5.17
N SER A 95 2.89 27.63 -3.92
CA SER A 95 2.94 26.75 -2.77
C SER A 95 1.58 26.07 -2.54
N ARG A 96 1.58 24.75 -2.46
CA ARG A 96 0.39 23.92 -2.19
C ARG A 96 0.61 22.96 -1.02
N LYS A 97 1.47 23.36 -0.08
CA LYS A 97 1.80 22.51 1.07
C LYS A 97 0.60 22.23 1.98
N ASP A 98 -0.38 23.12 1.97
CA ASP A 98 -1.62 22.99 2.75
C ASP A 98 -2.72 22.20 2.01
N GLU A 99 -2.44 21.76 0.77
CA GLU A 99 -3.38 21.02 -0.08
C GLU A 99 -3.05 19.53 -0.20
N TYR A 100 -2.15 19.00 0.63
CA TYR A 100 -1.80 17.58 0.62
C TYR A 100 -3.03 16.73 0.96
N LYS A 101 -3.26 15.70 0.15
CA LYS A 101 -4.38 14.79 0.33
C LYS A 101 -3.91 13.48 0.92
N THR A 102 -4.69 12.98 1.87
CA THR A 102 -4.46 11.68 2.48
C THR A 102 -4.75 10.56 1.47
N THR A 103 -3.82 9.62 1.36
CA THR A 103 -4.00 8.36 0.64
C THR A 103 -3.94 7.22 1.64
N LEU A 104 -4.98 6.40 1.70
CA LEU A 104 -5.09 5.27 2.61
C LEU A 104 -4.90 3.96 1.85
N VAL A 105 -3.90 3.19 2.23
CA VAL A 105 -3.68 1.81 1.74
C VAL A 105 -4.07 0.85 2.85
N ARG A 106 -5.17 0.14 2.66
CA ARG A 106 -5.74 -0.73 3.69
C ARG A 106 -5.03 -2.08 3.77
N LYS A 107 -5.26 -2.76 4.88
CA LYS A 107 -4.64 -4.03 5.24
C LYS A 107 -4.59 -5.03 4.09
N GLY A 108 -3.43 -5.63 3.88
CA GLY A 108 -3.21 -6.70 2.92
C GLY A 108 -3.23 -6.28 1.44
N ALA A 109 -3.39 -4.98 1.14
CA ALA A 109 -3.38 -4.51 -0.25
C ALA A 109 -2.01 -4.75 -0.91
N SER A 110 -2.02 -5.09 -2.20
CA SER A 110 -0.81 -5.26 -3.01
C SER A 110 -0.80 -4.28 -4.17
N ILE A 111 0.27 -3.52 -4.30
CA ILE A 111 0.45 -2.55 -5.38
C ILE A 111 1.59 -3.02 -6.27
N GLY A 112 1.30 -3.22 -7.55
CA GLY A 112 2.26 -3.70 -8.54
C GLY A 112 3.36 -2.69 -8.87
N ALA A 113 4.45 -3.18 -9.45
CA ALA A 113 5.57 -2.36 -9.89
C ALA A 113 5.14 -1.22 -10.83
N ASN A 114 5.76 -0.05 -10.70
CA ASN A 114 5.50 1.13 -11.53
C ASN A 114 4.03 1.61 -11.54
N ALA A 115 3.19 1.15 -10.63
CA ALA A 115 1.84 1.71 -10.49
C ALA A 115 1.89 3.13 -9.93
N THR A 116 0.96 3.98 -10.34
CA THR A 116 0.81 5.34 -9.83
C THR A 116 -0.50 5.48 -9.07
N ILE A 117 -0.43 5.93 -7.82
CA ILE A 117 -1.59 6.17 -6.96
C ILE A 117 -1.78 7.68 -6.82
N VAL A 118 -2.87 8.18 -7.39
CA VAL A 118 -3.24 9.60 -7.27
C VAL A 118 -3.74 9.86 -5.86
N CYS A 119 -3.24 10.92 -5.24
CA CYS A 119 -3.56 11.28 -3.86
C CYS A 119 -5.05 11.51 -3.62
N GLY A 120 -5.50 11.28 -2.40
CA GLY A 120 -6.90 11.39 -2.01
C GLY A 120 -7.72 10.13 -2.30
N THR A 121 -7.06 9.00 -2.62
CA THR A 121 -7.73 7.73 -2.87
C THR A 121 -7.55 6.76 -1.70
N THR A 122 -8.53 5.88 -1.52
CA THR A 122 -8.48 4.74 -0.61
C THR A 122 -8.31 3.46 -1.43
N LEU A 123 -7.28 2.67 -1.12
CA LEU A 123 -7.10 1.32 -1.64
C LEU A 123 -7.65 0.33 -0.60
N GLY A 124 -8.67 -0.43 -0.99
CA GLY A 124 -9.40 -1.34 -0.12
C GLY A 124 -8.56 -2.51 0.38
N ARG A 125 -9.08 -3.22 1.37
CA ARG A 125 -8.42 -4.37 1.99
C ARG A 125 -8.18 -5.45 0.95
N TYR A 126 -6.98 -6.02 0.95
CA TYR A 126 -6.58 -7.11 0.06
C TYR A 126 -6.82 -6.81 -1.43
N CYS A 127 -7.00 -5.54 -1.82
CA CYS A 127 -7.07 -5.21 -3.23
C CYS A 127 -5.73 -5.45 -3.93
N PHE A 128 -5.77 -5.69 -5.22
CA PHE A 128 -4.59 -5.91 -6.03
C PHE A 128 -4.54 -4.89 -7.17
N VAL A 129 -3.55 -4.02 -7.13
CA VAL A 129 -3.28 -3.06 -8.20
C VAL A 129 -2.22 -3.65 -9.12
N GLY A 130 -2.56 -3.89 -10.38
CA GLY A 130 -1.65 -4.44 -11.37
C GLY A 130 -0.49 -3.51 -11.68
N ALA A 131 0.63 -4.07 -12.12
CA ALA A 131 1.82 -3.30 -12.50
C ALA A 131 1.50 -2.26 -13.58
N GLY A 132 2.10 -1.05 -13.47
CA GLY A 132 1.90 0.05 -14.42
C GLY A 132 0.51 0.70 -14.39
N ALA A 133 -0.37 0.32 -13.47
CA ALA A 133 -1.71 0.91 -13.37
C ALA A 133 -1.66 2.35 -12.85
N VAL A 134 -2.60 3.19 -13.29
CA VAL A 134 -2.81 4.54 -12.74
C VAL A 134 -4.15 4.61 -12.02
N VAL A 135 -4.09 4.57 -10.69
CA VAL A 135 -5.27 4.60 -9.82
C VAL A 135 -5.67 6.04 -9.57
N THR A 136 -6.88 6.41 -10.01
CA THR A 136 -7.42 7.78 -9.92
C THR A 136 -8.69 7.88 -9.08
N LYS A 137 -9.16 6.76 -8.52
CA LYS A 137 -10.37 6.65 -7.68
C LYS A 137 -10.18 5.56 -6.66
N ASP A 138 -11.02 5.54 -5.63
CA ASP A 138 -11.04 4.49 -4.62
C ASP A 138 -11.16 3.10 -5.25
N VAL A 139 -10.48 2.14 -4.63
CA VAL A 139 -10.47 0.74 -5.02
C VAL A 139 -11.20 -0.06 -3.95
N PRO A 140 -12.24 -0.83 -4.29
CA PRO A 140 -12.96 -1.65 -3.33
C PRO A 140 -12.08 -2.75 -2.69
N ASP A 141 -12.50 -3.25 -1.55
CA ASP A 141 -11.89 -4.42 -0.91
C ASP A 141 -11.88 -5.61 -1.88
N TYR A 142 -10.78 -6.35 -1.94
CA TYR A 142 -10.57 -7.53 -2.80
C TYR A 142 -10.59 -7.26 -4.32
N ALA A 143 -10.71 -6.02 -4.76
CA ALA A 143 -10.76 -5.73 -6.20
C ALA A 143 -9.38 -5.89 -6.86
N LEU A 144 -9.38 -6.54 -8.03
CA LEU A 144 -8.26 -6.53 -8.98
C LEU A 144 -8.46 -5.37 -9.94
N VAL A 145 -7.51 -4.42 -9.94
CA VAL A 145 -7.56 -3.24 -10.80
C VAL A 145 -6.29 -3.09 -11.60
N TYR A 146 -6.40 -2.74 -12.88
CA TYR A 146 -5.27 -2.38 -13.74
C TYR A 146 -5.67 -1.51 -14.91
N GLY A 147 -4.66 -0.96 -15.60
CA GLY A 147 -4.81 -0.06 -16.75
C GLY A 147 -4.61 1.42 -16.43
N THR A 148 -4.67 2.27 -17.44
CA THR A 148 -4.49 3.73 -17.35
C THR A 148 -5.66 4.43 -18.05
N PRO A 149 -6.64 4.97 -17.27
CA PRO A 149 -6.80 4.85 -15.83
C PRO A 149 -7.22 3.43 -15.39
N ALA A 150 -6.87 3.06 -14.15
CA ALA A 150 -7.21 1.75 -13.59
C ALA A 150 -8.74 1.52 -13.54
N ARG A 151 -9.16 0.29 -13.82
CA ARG A 151 -10.54 -0.16 -13.74
C ARG A 151 -10.61 -1.53 -13.07
N ILE A 152 -11.70 -1.83 -12.40
CA ILE A 152 -11.96 -3.16 -11.85
C ILE A 152 -11.99 -4.16 -13.01
N ARG A 153 -11.19 -5.22 -12.87
CA ARG A 153 -11.03 -6.30 -13.86
C ARG A 153 -11.35 -7.66 -13.28
N GLY A 154 -11.59 -7.73 -11.99
CA GLY A 154 -11.89 -8.94 -11.27
C GLY A 154 -11.75 -8.76 -9.77
N TRP A 155 -11.59 -9.86 -9.08
CA TRP A 155 -11.49 -9.93 -7.64
C TRP A 155 -10.43 -10.94 -7.24
N VAL A 156 -9.82 -10.73 -6.08
CA VAL A 156 -8.74 -11.60 -5.57
C VAL A 156 -9.05 -12.08 -4.15
N CYS A 157 -8.57 -13.25 -3.86
CA CYS A 157 -8.54 -13.82 -2.51
C CYS A 157 -7.50 -13.10 -1.64
N GLN A 158 -7.60 -13.22 -0.33
CA GLN A 158 -6.55 -12.77 0.60
C GLN A 158 -5.17 -13.39 0.29
N CYS A 159 -5.14 -14.61 -0.25
CA CYS A 159 -3.88 -15.24 -0.66
C CYS A 159 -3.31 -14.71 -1.98
N GLY A 160 -4.01 -13.79 -2.67
CA GLY A 160 -3.60 -13.17 -3.93
C GLY A 160 -4.07 -13.89 -5.19
N GLU A 161 -4.72 -15.05 -5.07
CA GLU A 161 -5.27 -15.79 -6.22
C GLU A 161 -6.52 -15.10 -6.77
N GLN A 162 -6.71 -15.10 -8.08
CA GLN A 162 -7.90 -14.53 -8.70
C GLN A 162 -9.14 -15.38 -8.38
N LEU A 163 -10.23 -14.70 -8.00
CA LEU A 163 -11.52 -15.34 -7.72
C LEU A 163 -12.36 -15.44 -9.00
N VAL A 164 -12.90 -16.62 -9.26
CA VAL A 164 -13.89 -16.87 -10.31
C VAL A 164 -15.23 -17.05 -9.63
N PHE A 165 -16.16 -16.13 -9.91
CA PHE A 165 -17.51 -16.15 -9.33
C PHE A 165 -18.45 -16.97 -10.18
N GLU A 166 -19.17 -17.91 -9.57
CA GLU A 166 -20.34 -18.60 -10.09
C GLU A 166 -21.58 -17.96 -9.44
N GLY A 167 -22.25 -17.08 -10.17
CA GLY A 167 -23.29 -16.22 -9.60
C GLY A 167 -22.67 -15.24 -8.58
N GLU A 168 -23.11 -15.29 -7.34
CA GLU A 168 -22.67 -14.43 -6.25
C GLU A 168 -21.54 -15.06 -5.38
N ARG A 169 -21.16 -16.30 -5.65
CA ARG A 169 -20.21 -17.04 -4.79
C ARG A 169 -18.94 -17.43 -5.54
N ALA A 170 -17.81 -17.33 -4.84
CA ALA A 170 -16.53 -17.87 -5.30
C ALA A 170 -15.85 -18.64 -4.18
N VAL A 171 -15.11 -19.70 -4.55
CA VAL A 171 -14.22 -20.42 -3.65
C VAL A 171 -12.81 -20.32 -4.24
N CYS A 172 -11.85 -19.87 -3.45
CA CYS A 172 -10.46 -19.78 -3.89
C CYS A 172 -9.92 -21.17 -4.20
N SER A 173 -9.43 -21.37 -5.43
CA SER A 173 -8.88 -22.64 -5.88
C SER A 173 -7.59 -23.03 -5.15
N LYS A 174 -6.91 -22.07 -4.51
CA LYS A 174 -5.61 -22.27 -3.87
C LYS A 174 -5.70 -22.53 -2.36
N CYS A 175 -6.48 -21.72 -1.64
CA CYS A 175 -6.57 -21.81 -0.17
C CYS A 175 -7.94 -22.30 0.35
N GLY A 176 -8.96 -22.39 -0.52
CA GLY A 176 -10.28 -22.87 -0.14
C GLY A 176 -11.18 -21.79 0.49
N ASP A 177 -10.70 -20.59 0.73
CA ASP A 177 -11.53 -19.50 1.29
C ASP A 177 -12.69 -19.18 0.37
N ALA A 178 -13.87 -19.01 0.95
CA ALA A 178 -15.10 -18.68 0.23
C ALA A 178 -15.44 -17.21 0.35
N TYR A 179 -16.00 -16.67 -0.70
CA TYR A 179 -16.36 -15.25 -0.84
C TYR A 179 -17.77 -15.12 -1.44
N ARG A 180 -18.47 -14.09 -0.97
CA ARG A 180 -19.74 -13.66 -1.57
C ARG A 180 -19.57 -12.27 -2.17
N LYS A 181 -20.13 -12.09 -3.36
CA LYS A 181 -20.17 -10.81 -4.06
C LYS A 181 -21.61 -10.34 -4.21
N GLN A 182 -21.85 -9.11 -3.79
CA GLN A 182 -23.09 -8.39 -4.06
C GLN A 182 -22.72 -7.05 -4.69
N ASP A 183 -23.13 -6.83 -5.92
CA ASP A 183 -22.70 -5.72 -6.75
C ASP A 183 -21.16 -5.62 -6.88
N GLN A 184 -20.56 -4.56 -6.35
CA GLN A 184 -19.10 -4.36 -6.31
C GLN A 184 -18.51 -4.54 -4.90
N ILE A 185 -19.22 -5.21 -4.02
CA ILE A 185 -18.79 -5.53 -2.66
C ILE A 185 -18.49 -7.02 -2.59
N VAL A 186 -17.27 -7.36 -2.24
CA VAL A 186 -16.85 -8.74 -1.99
C VAL A 186 -16.53 -8.87 -0.50
N ILE A 187 -17.09 -9.89 0.13
CA ILE A 187 -16.86 -10.22 1.53
C ILE A 187 -16.46 -11.68 1.67
N PRO A 188 -15.52 -12.01 2.57
CA PRO A 188 -15.24 -13.40 2.89
C PRO A 188 -16.44 -14.02 3.61
N GLU A 189 -16.82 -15.23 3.21
CA GLU A 189 -17.72 -16.05 4.00
C GLU A 189 -16.90 -16.57 5.19
N ARG A 190 -17.27 -16.17 6.42
CA ARG A 190 -16.64 -16.76 7.60
C ARG A 190 -16.98 -18.25 7.60
N SER A 191 -15.98 -19.12 7.64
CA SER A 191 -16.21 -20.49 8.05
C SER A 191 -16.80 -20.44 9.47
N GLU A 192 -18.05 -20.87 9.62
CA GLU A 192 -18.58 -21.17 10.95
C GLU A 192 -17.70 -22.27 11.54
N SER A 193 -16.81 -21.88 12.44
CA SER A 193 -15.97 -22.79 13.24
C SER A 193 -16.59 -22.98 14.59
#